data_8a8949039163ff2a8582ad73a38e29ec
#
_entry.id   8a8949039163ff2a8582ad73a38e29ec
#
_cell.length_a   1.000
_cell.length_b   1.000
_cell.length_c   1.000
_cell.angle_alpha   90.00
_cell.angle_beta   90.00
_cell.angle_gamma   90.00
#
_symmetry.space_group_name_H-M   'P 1'
#
loop_
_entity.id
_entity.type
_entity.pdbx_description
1 polymer ?
#
loop_
_entity_poly.entity_id
_entity_poly.type
_entity_poly.pdbx_seq_one_letter_code
_entity_poly.pdbx_strand_id
1 'polypeptide(L)'
;MRKIEFKKAWLAVALLLSALTFQSCNNDDDTDWNRILPNALVTVKQNGDACYLQLDDNTTLLAKNLNKPFGDKEVRALVNYSVTNEKSDLYNQVVHVNWIDSILTKKPVPSLGSDEANSQKYGNNQVDIVRDWVTVAEDGYLTLRFRALWGGQNPHYINLVTGVNPENPYEVELRHNVNGDPQNYWRDALVAFNLNEALPDTKGKTVKLTIRWRSSQGYKKVEFDYCSRKSITSTRMLEGYSEAGESIR
;
A
#
# COMPACT_ATOMS: atom_id res chain seq x y z
N MET A 1 52.69 -31.30 -68.01
CA MET A 1 51.45 -31.15 -67.26
C MET A 1 51.37 -32.30 -66.24
N ARG A 2 51.70 -32.05 -65.00
CA ARG A 2 51.66 -33.04 -63.88
C ARG A 2 50.39 -32.86 -63.07
N LYS A 3 49.53 -33.86 -63.05
CA LYS A 3 48.36 -33.94 -62.18
C LYS A 3 48.85 -34.33 -60.78
N ILE A 4 48.55 -33.51 -59.83
CA ILE A 4 48.81 -33.81 -58.43
C ILE A 4 47.53 -34.45 -57.88
N GLU A 5 47.65 -35.74 -57.52
CA GLU A 5 46.56 -36.44 -56.80
C GLU A 5 46.66 -36.14 -55.33
N PHE A 6 45.56 -35.53 -54.78
CA PHE A 6 45.42 -35.39 -53.37
C PHE A 6 44.93 -36.70 -52.74
N LYS A 7 45.80 -37.35 -52.02
CA LYS A 7 45.46 -38.50 -51.17
C LYS A 7 44.63 -37.98 -50.00
N LYS A 8 43.45 -38.56 -49.87
CA LYS A 8 42.59 -38.35 -48.74
C LYS A 8 43.22 -38.91 -47.46
N ALA A 9 43.85 -38.08 -46.65
CA ALA A 9 44.24 -38.43 -45.29
C ALA A 9 43.04 -38.25 -44.40
N TRP A 10 42.48 -39.34 -43.95
CA TRP A 10 41.48 -39.34 -42.88
C TRP A 10 42.22 -39.09 -41.56
N LEU A 11 42.26 -37.87 -41.12
CA LEU A 11 42.61 -37.52 -39.74
C LEU A 11 41.36 -37.66 -38.90
N ALA A 12 41.27 -38.71 -38.11
CA ALA A 12 40.34 -38.86 -37.02
C ALA A 12 40.69 -37.81 -35.94
N VAL A 13 40.05 -36.68 -36.01
CA VAL A 13 40.07 -35.73 -34.91
C VAL A 13 39.14 -36.30 -33.85
N ALA A 14 39.71 -36.92 -32.84
CA ALA A 14 39.02 -37.25 -31.61
C ALA A 14 38.61 -35.92 -30.95
N LEU A 15 37.37 -35.52 -31.15
CA LEU A 15 36.72 -34.45 -30.36
C LEU A 15 36.61 -35.00 -28.94
N LEU A 16 37.54 -34.64 -28.08
CA LEU A 16 37.37 -34.62 -26.65
C LEU A 16 36.29 -33.57 -26.37
N LEU A 17 35.03 -34.01 -26.36
CA LEU A 17 33.97 -33.28 -25.67
C LEU A 17 34.32 -33.32 -24.18
N SER A 18 35.07 -32.33 -23.73
CA SER A 18 35.03 -31.93 -22.33
C SER A 18 33.62 -31.49 -22.05
N ALA A 19 32.82 -32.39 -21.50
CA ALA A 19 31.59 -32.05 -20.81
C ALA A 19 31.99 -31.10 -19.68
N LEU A 20 31.96 -29.80 -19.97
CA LEU A 20 31.81 -28.79 -18.95
C LEU A 20 30.46 -29.06 -18.30
N THR A 21 30.47 -29.89 -17.28
CA THR A 21 29.41 -29.91 -16.31
C THR A 21 29.41 -28.52 -15.73
N PHE A 22 28.50 -27.66 -16.22
CA PHE A 22 28.04 -26.55 -15.46
C PHE A 22 27.44 -27.17 -14.20
N GLN A 23 28.24 -27.33 -13.17
CA GLN A 23 27.71 -27.37 -11.82
C GLN A 23 27.05 -26.02 -11.65
N SER A 24 25.78 -25.96 -11.99
CA SER A 24 24.88 -25.00 -11.40
C SER A 24 25.09 -25.17 -9.89
N CYS A 25 25.78 -24.24 -9.29
CA CYS A 25 25.70 -24.08 -7.85
C CYS A 25 24.22 -23.87 -7.57
N ASN A 26 23.53 -24.94 -7.18
CA ASN A 26 22.36 -24.84 -6.36
C ASN A 26 22.87 -24.27 -5.03
N ASN A 27 23.07 -22.96 -4.99
CA ASN A 27 22.94 -22.27 -3.74
C ASN A 27 21.45 -22.41 -3.40
N ASP A 28 21.17 -23.32 -2.46
CA ASP A 28 19.90 -23.41 -1.75
C ASP A 28 19.68 -22.16 -0.84
N ASP A 29 20.12 -21.00 -1.29
CA ASP A 29 19.59 -19.69 -0.93
C ASP A 29 18.41 -19.39 -1.87
N ASP A 30 17.43 -20.29 -1.91
CA ASP A 30 16.08 -19.96 -2.30
C ASP A 30 15.52 -18.99 -1.25
N THR A 31 16.04 -17.77 -1.27
CA THR A 31 15.37 -16.64 -0.64
C THR A 31 14.00 -16.58 -1.30
N ASP A 32 12.99 -17.10 -0.61
CA ASP A 32 11.63 -17.14 -1.12
C ASP A 32 11.14 -15.69 -1.23
N TRP A 33 11.42 -15.06 -2.36
CA TRP A 33 11.03 -13.68 -2.67
C TRP A 33 9.53 -13.47 -2.47
N ASN A 34 8.73 -14.53 -2.61
CA ASN A 34 7.31 -14.49 -2.34
C ASN A 34 7.00 -14.23 -0.86
N ARG A 35 7.95 -14.51 0.05
CA ARG A 35 7.82 -14.24 1.50
C ARG A 35 8.46 -12.93 1.93
N ILE A 36 9.31 -12.33 1.11
CA ILE A 36 10.03 -11.09 1.42
C ILE A 36 9.24 -9.87 0.94
N LEU A 37 8.66 -9.96 -0.27
CA LEU A 37 7.91 -8.84 -0.83
C LEU A 37 6.50 -8.77 -0.23
N PRO A 38 5.95 -7.54 -0.06
CA PRO A 38 4.56 -7.40 0.34
C PRO A 38 3.64 -7.97 -0.74
N ASN A 39 2.64 -8.73 -0.32
CA ASN A 39 1.61 -9.25 -1.22
C ASN A 39 0.24 -8.59 -1.00
N ALA A 40 0.11 -7.72 0.00
CA ALA A 40 -1.09 -6.92 0.20
C ALA A 40 -0.83 -5.60 0.94
N LEU A 41 -1.76 -4.67 0.72
CA LEU A 41 -1.96 -3.44 1.47
C LEU A 41 -3.24 -3.61 2.27
N VAL A 42 -3.19 -3.43 3.58
CA VAL A 42 -4.32 -3.70 4.47
C VAL A 42 -4.54 -2.58 5.48
N THR A 43 -5.76 -2.51 6.03
CA THR A 43 -6.01 -1.80 7.29
C THR A 43 -6.00 -2.81 8.43
N VAL A 44 -5.12 -2.61 9.40
CA VAL A 44 -5.06 -3.44 10.61
C VAL A 44 -6.09 -2.95 11.60
N LYS A 45 -7.00 -3.82 12.00
CA LYS A 45 -8.13 -3.53 12.88
C LYS A 45 -8.20 -4.52 14.04
N GLN A 46 -8.85 -4.10 15.10
CA GLN A 46 -9.12 -4.94 16.27
C GLN A 46 -10.62 -5.15 16.45
N ASN A 47 -10.99 -6.36 16.83
CA ASN A 47 -12.35 -6.70 17.27
C ASN A 47 -12.23 -7.54 18.54
N GLY A 48 -12.32 -6.88 19.71
CA GLY A 48 -11.96 -7.50 20.99
C GLY A 48 -10.48 -7.91 20.99
N ASP A 49 -10.21 -9.19 21.22
CA ASP A 49 -8.85 -9.74 21.20
C ASP A 49 -8.41 -10.22 19.81
N ALA A 50 -9.31 -10.21 18.81
CA ALA A 50 -8.99 -10.64 17.48
C ALA A 50 -8.38 -9.51 16.64
N CYS A 51 -7.20 -9.76 16.08
CA CYS A 51 -6.60 -8.90 15.04
C CYS A 51 -7.07 -9.36 13.67
N TYR A 52 -7.65 -8.46 12.90
CA TYR A 52 -8.02 -8.74 11.52
C TYR A 52 -7.52 -7.66 10.57
N LEU A 53 -7.37 -8.05 9.32
CA LEU A 53 -6.84 -7.20 8.26
C LEU A 53 -7.98 -6.95 7.26
N GLN A 54 -8.32 -5.68 7.05
CA GLN A 54 -9.21 -5.28 5.97
C GLN A 54 -8.38 -5.15 4.70
N LEU A 55 -8.61 -6.02 3.73
CA LEU A 55 -7.85 -6.05 2.48
C LEU A 55 -8.39 -4.99 1.51
N ASP A 56 -9.69 -4.93 1.35
CA ASP A 56 -10.41 -3.97 0.51
C ASP A 56 -11.77 -3.61 1.17
N ASP A 57 -12.67 -2.94 0.48
CA ASP A 57 -13.96 -2.52 1.03
C ASP A 57 -14.89 -3.68 1.47
N ASN A 58 -14.59 -4.92 1.06
CA ASN A 58 -15.45 -6.07 1.27
C ASN A 58 -14.74 -7.29 1.88
N THR A 59 -13.40 -7.36 1.80
CA THR A 59 -12.64 -8.56 2.16
C THR A 59 -11.90 -8.38 3.47
N THR A 60 -12.15 -9.31 4.40
CA THR A 60 -11.52 -9.34 5.72
C THR A 60 -10.72 -10.64 5.92
N LEU A 61 -9.55 -10.52 6.54
CA LEU A 61 -8.63 -11.61 6.81
C LEU A 61 -8.40 -11.72 8.32
N LEU A 62 -8.67 -12.89 8.92
CA LEU A 62 -8.35 -13.15 10.32
C LEU A 62 -6.89 -13.56 10.46
N ALA A 63 -6.08 -12.75 11.11
CA ALA A 63 -4.66 -13.00 11.35
C ALA A 63 -4.44 -13.65 12.73
N LYS A 64 -4.58 -14.97 12.84
CA LYS A 64 -4.51 -15.68 14.14
C LYS A 64 -3.15 -15.60 14.84
N ASN A 65 -2.08 -15.39 14.11
CA ASN A 65 -0.74 -15.25 14.65
C ASN A 65 -0.34 -13.82 15.01
N LEU A 66 -1.26 -12.85 14.86
CA LEU A 66 -1.05 -11.46 15.30
C LEU A 66 -1.91 -11.16 16.53
N ASN A 67 -1.29 -10.49 17.49
CA ASN A 67 -1.98 -9.94 18.64
C ASN A 67 -1.59 -8.48 18.80
N LYS A 68 -2.49 -7.56 18.38
CA LYS A 68 -2.34 -6.10 18.50
C LYS A 68 -0.97 -5.56 18.07
N PRO A 69 -0.49 -5.83 16.85
CA PRO A 69 0.87 -5.47 16.41
C PRO A 69 1.14 -3.96 16.50
N PHE A 70 0.09 -3.14 16.47
CA PHE A 70 0.17 -1.67 16.57
C PHE A 70 -0.67 -1.13 17.74
N GLY A 71 -0.91 -1.95 18.78
CA GLY A 71 -1.80 -1.64 19.89
C GLY A 71 -3.25 -1.53 19.43
N ASP A 72 -4.01 -0.60 20.01
CA ASP A 72 -5.43 -0.38 19.67
C ASP A 72 -5.61 0.60 18.50
N LYS A 73 -4.52 1.02 17.85
CA LYS A 73 -4.58 1.95 16.73
C LYS A 73 -4.91 1.23 15.44
N GLU A 74 -5.87 1.77 14.71
CA GLU A 74 -6.10 1.39 13.32
C GLU A 74 -5.06 2.06 12.43
N VAL A 75 -4.33 1.27 11.65
CA VAL A 75 -3.27 1.75 10.75
C VAL A 75 -3.30 1.04 9.41
N ARG A 76 -2.85 1.72 8.37
CA ARG A 76 -2.55 1.06 7.09
C ARG A 76 -1.18 0.39 7.19
N ALA A 77 -1.05 -0.78 6.58
CA ALA A 77 0.17 -1.57 6.61
C ALA A 77 0.39 -2.33 5.30
N LEU A 78 1.66 -2.52 4.96
CA LEU A 78 2.08 -3.54 4.02
C LEU A 78 2.20 -4.86 4.75
N VAL A 79 1.76 -5.93 4.13
CA VAL A 79 1.79 -7.26 4.71
C VAL A 79 2.25 -8.29 3.69
N ASN A 80 2.91 -9.32 4.19
CA ASN A 80 3.05 -10.58 3.49
C ASN A 80 2.34 -11.66 4.31
N TYR A 81 1.38 -12.35 3.70
CA TYR A 81 0.61 -13.39 4.35
C TYR A 81 0.41 -14.62 3.45
N SER A 82 0.13 -15.73 4.08
CA SER A 82 -0.27 -16.98 3.44
C SER A 82 -1.68 -17.37 3.90
N VAL A 83 -2.52 -17.79 2.96
CA VAL A 83 -3.87 -18.30 3.29
C VAL A 83 -3.73 -19.67 3.94
N THR A 84 -4.48 -19.92 5.00
CA THR A 84 -4.54 -21.22 5.67
C THR A 84 -5.75 -22.03 5.20
N ASN A 85 -5.81 -23.30 5.55
CA ASN A 85 -7.00 -24.15 5.29
C ASN A 85 -8.10 -23.97 6.35
N GLU A 86 -7.88 -23.12 7.33
CA GLU A 86 -8.85 -22.86 8.39
C GLU A 86 -9.99 -21.98 7.87
N LYS A 87 -11.16 -22.11 8.49
CA LYS A 87 -12.35 -21.32 8.16
C LYS A 87 -12.72 -20.42 9.35
N SER A 88 -13.43 -19.36 9.02
CA SER A 88 -14.03 -18.45 9.99
C SER A 88 -15.46 -18.13 9.57
N ASP A 89 -16.38 -18.07 10.52
CA ASP A 89 -17.77 -17.67 10.27
C ASP A 89 -17.91 -16.14 10.17
N LEU A 90 -16.92 -15.37 10.69
CA LEU A 90 -16.97 -13.91 10.76
C LEU A 90 -16.08 -13.22 9.70
N TYR A 91 -15.06 -13.89 9.22
CA TYR A 91 -14.05 -13.31 8.31
C TYR A 91 -13.99 -14.14 7.02
N ASN A 92 -13.67 -13.48 5.91
CA ASN A 92 -13.63 -14.13 4.60
C ASN A 92 -12.55 -15.21 4.50
N GLN A 93 -11.41 -15.01 5.15
CA GLN A 93 -10.29 -15.94 5.13
C GLN A 93 -9.56 -15.94 6.48
N VAL A 94 -8.91 -17.07 6.80
CA VAL A 94 -7.94 -17.17 7.90
C VAL A 94 -6.54 -17.20 7.29
N VAL A 95 -5.65 -16.36 7.80
CA VAL A 95 -4.31 -16.18 7.25
C VAL A 95 -3.22 -16.31 8.33
N HIS A 96 -2.04 -16.70 7.88
CA HIS A 96 -0.80 -16.58 8.63
C HIS A 96 0.00 -15.40 8.06
N VAL A 97 0.27 -14.41 8.89
CA VAL A 97 1.08 -13.26 8.50
C VAL A 97 2.55 -13.60 8.68
N ASN A 98 3.31 -13.53 7.58
CA ASN A 98 4.75 -13.76 7.60
C ASN A 98 5.50 -12.56 8.16
N TRP A 99 5.09 -11.35 7.73
CA TRP A 99 5.54 -10.07 8.29
C TRP A 99 4.53 -8.97 8.00
N ILE A 100 4.60 -7.89 8.76
CA ILE A 100 3.75 -6.70 8.62
C ILE A 100 4.55 -5.46 8.97
N ASP A 101 4.40 -4.40 8.16
CA ASP A 101 5.05 -3.10 8.36
C ASP A 101 4.03 -1.97 8.22
N SER A 102 4.00 -1.08 9.20
CA SER A 102 3.03 0.02 9.25
C SER A 102 3.42 1.14 8.28
N ILE A 103 2.41 1.71 7.61
CA ILE A 103 2.54 2.94 6.85
C ILE A 103 2.20 4.12 7.76
N LEU A 104 2.95 5.23 7.64
CA LEU A 104 2.60 6.47 8.33
C LEU A 104 1.15 6.85 8.03
N THR A 105 0.28 6.66 9.03
CA THR A 105 -1.17 6.90 8.91
C THR A 105 -1.54 8.18 9.63
N LYS A 106 -2.16 9.12 8.91
CA LYS A 106 -2.48 10.47 9.40
C LYS A 106 -3.95 10.83 9.16
N LYS A 107 -4.43 11.81 9.90
CA LYS A 107 -5.67 12.52 9.55
C LYS A 107 -5.33 13.65 8.55
N PRO A 108 -6.20 13.91 7.57
CA PRO A 108 -6.14 15.14 6.78
C PRO A 108 -6.23 16.37 7.66
N VAL A 109 -5.82 17.51 7.13
CA VAL A 109 -5.86 18.81 7.79
C VAL A 109 -6.82 19.75 7.05
N PRO A 110 -7.50 20.67 7.72
CA PRO A 110 -8.40 21.62 7.06
C PRO A 110 -7.62 22.69 6.31
N SER A 111 -8.21 23.23 5.24
CA SER A 111 -7.74 24.43 4.57
C SER A 111 -7.83 25.65 5.50
N LEU A 112 -6.84 26.53 5.39
CA LEU A 112 -6.79 27.81 6.10
C LEU A 112 -7.42 28.95 5.29
N GLY A 113 -8.15 28.63 4.21
CA GLY A 113 -8.93 29.60 3.43
C GLY A 113 -8.19 30.23 2.26
N SER A 114 -6.86 30.18 2.20
CA SER A 114 -6.10 30.68 1.06
C SER A 114 -4.91 29.79 0.72
N ASP A 115 -4.43 29.89 -0.53
CA ASP A 115 -3.24 29.16 -0.99
C ASP A 115 -1.99 29.61 -0.24
N GLU A 116 -1.85 30.92 0.05
CA GLU A 116 -0.74 31.49 0.79
C GLU A 116 -0.68 30.95 2.23
N ALA A 117 -1.80 30.95 2.94
CA ALA A 117 -1.89 30.43 4.31
C ALA A 117 -1.60 28.92 4.35
N ASN A 118 -2.15 28.15 3.41
CA ASN A 118 -1.86 26.72 3.28
C ASN A 118 -0.39 26.48 2.95
N SER A 119 0.21 27.26 2.04
CA SER A 119 1.62 27.15 1.65
C SER A 119 2.55 27.46 2.82
N GLN A 120 2.24 28.49 3.58
CA GLN A 120 3.02 28.88 4.78
C GLN A 120 2.96 27.78 5.85
N LYS A 121 1.80 27.19 6.10
CA LYS A 121 1.59 26.22 7.17
C LYS A 121 2.01 24.80 6.79
N TYR A 122 1.62 24.34 5.59
CA TYR A 122 1.75 22.95 5.18
C TYR A 122 2.86 22.72 4.15
N GLY A 123 3.45 23.81 3.63
CA GLY A 123 4.45 23.78 2.58
C GLY A 123 3.83 23.78 1.17
N ASN A 124 4.70 24.02 0.20
CA ASN A 124 4.36 23.98 -1.23
C ASN A 124 5.57 23.48 -2.05
N ASN A 125 6.38 22.59 -1.46
CA ASN A 125 7.48 21.97 -2.17
C ASN A 125 6.96 20.92 -3.16
N GLN A 126 7.73 20.66 -4.20
CA GLN A 126 7.38 19.69 -5.23
C GLN A 126 7.34 18.28 -4.66
N VAL A 127 6.36 17.51 -5.13
CA VAL A 127 6.20 16.10 -4.83
C VAL A 127 5.52 15.43 -6.02
N ASP A 128 5.86 14.20 -6.35
CA ASP A 128 5.19 13.44 -7.39
C ASP A 128 4.46 12.23 -6.79
N ILE A 129 3.22 12.01 -7.21
CA ILE A 129 2.48 10.80 -6.86
C ILE A 129 2.91 9.70 -7.82
N VAL A 130 3.38 8.58 -7.27
CA VAL A 130 3.79 7.40 -8.03
C VAL A 130 2.58 6.48 -8.19
N ARG A 131 2.25 6.19 -9.44
CA ARG A 131 1.19 5.21 -9.76
C ARG A 131 1.73 3.81 -9.58
N ASP A 132 1.19 3.11 -8.58
CA ASP A 132 1.38 1.68 -8.41
C ASP A 132 0.20 1.09 -7.60
N TRP A 133 0.27 -0.19 -7.24
CA TRP A 133 -0.80 -0.92 -6.57
C TRP A 133 -1.09 -0.44 -5.13
N VAL A 134 -0.16 0.27 -4.48
CA VAL A 134 -0.36 0.86 -3.14
C VAL A 134 -0.95 2.27 -3.19
N THR A 135 -1.01 2.89 -4.37
CA THR A 135 -1.62 4.22 -4.55
C THR A 135 -3.10 4.06 -4.85
N VAL A 136 -3.91 4.00 -3.81
CA VAL A 136 -5.32 3.60 -3.88
C VAL A 136 -6.17 4.29 -2.80
N ALA A 137 -7.47 4.46 -3.10
CA ALA A 137 -8.49 4.88 -2.14
C ALA A 137 -9.40 3.70 -1.83
N GLU A 138 -9.34 3.17 -0.61
CA GLU A 138 -10.13 2.01 -0.17
C GLU A 138 -10.26 1.99 1.36
N ASP A 139 -11.29 1.33 1.87
CA ASP A 139 -11.61 1.21 3.31
C ASP A 139 -11.60 2.56 4.03
N GLY A 140 -12.01 3.64 3.34
CA GLY A 140 -12.00 4.98 3.87
C GLY A 140 -10.62 5.61 4.05
N TYR A 141 -9.58 5.03 3.48
CA TYR A 141 -8.22 5.58 3.42
C TYR A 141 -7.82 5.96 2.01
N LEU A 142 -6.99 6.99 1.90
CA LEU A 142 -6.18 7.26 0.72
C LEU A 142 -4.75 6.89 1.06
N THR A 143 -4.20 5.87 0.41
CA THR A 143 -2.79 5.51 0.52
C THR A 143 -2.07 6.00 -0.72
N LEU A 144 -0.94 6.66 -0.53
CA LEU A 144 -0.13 7.23 -1.61
C LEU A 144 1.33 6.77 -1.47
N ARG A 145 1.89 6.30 -2.58
CA ARG A 145 3.33 6.33 -2.80
C ARG A 145 3.68 7.66 -3.44
N PHE A 146 4.57 8.39 -2.82
CA PHE A 146 5.01 9.67 -3.34
C PHE A 146 6.53 9.71 -3.46
N ARG A 147 7.01 10.52 -4.38
CA ARG A 147 8.41 10.72 -4.69
C ARG A 147 8.78 12.17 -4.49
N ALA A 148 9.88 12.41 -3.80
CA ALA A 148 10.43 13.75 -3.57
C ALA A 148 11.96 13.70 -3.58
N LEU A 149 12.59 14.87 -3.61
CA LEU A 149 14.04 15.02 -3.40
C LEU A 149 14.32 15.10 -1.90
N TRP A 150 15.26 14.28 -1.43
CA TRP A 150 15.67 14.14 -0.03
C TRP A 150 17.14 14.43 0.15
N GLY A 151 17.51 15.01 1.30
CA GLY A 151 18.91 15.16 1.75
C GLY A 151 19.24 14.28 2.95
N GLY A 152 18.20 13.86 3.69
CA GLY A 152 18.30 12.98 4.84
C GLY A 152 18.77 13.66 6.13
N GLN A 153 18.70 14.99 6.21
CA GLN A 153 19.08 15.77 7.40
C GLN A 153 17.86 16.13 8.24
N ASN A 154 16.75 16.49 7.60
CA ASN A 154 15.52 16.90 8.26
C ASN A 154 14.32 16.05 7.81
N PRO A 155 13.33 15.80 8.70
CA PRO A 155 12.11 15.10 8.33
C PRO A 155 11.25 15.96 7.39
N HIS A 156 10.72 15.35 6.34
CA HIS A 156 9.74 15.98 5.49
C HIS A 156 8.34 15.87 6.09
N TYR A 157 7.50 16.87 5.87
CA TYR A 157 6.10 16.84 6.26
C TYR A 157 5.22 16.74 5.02
N ILE A 158 4.32 15.77 5.03
CA ILE A 158 3.34 15.56 3.97
C ILE A 158 1.94 15.67 4.58
N ASN A 159 1.06 16.46 3.98
CA ASN A 159 -0.29 16.71 4.47
C ASN A 159 -1.29 16.63 3.33
N LEU A 160 -2.47 16.10 3.62
CA LEU A 160 -3.63 16.16 2.74
C LEU A 160 -4.57 17.24 3.29
N VAL A 161 -4.81 18.28 2.49
CA VAL A 161 -5.62 19.44 2.88
C VAL A 161 -7.03 19.26 2.32
N THR A 162 -8.04 19.30 3.19
CA THR A 162 -9.46 19.23 2.85
C THR A 162 -10.10 20.60 2.82
N GLY A 163 -11.28 20.74 2.16
CA GLY A 163 -11.99 22.02 2.09
C GLY A 163 -11.29 23.06 1.23
N VAL A 164 -10.47 22.63 0.27
CA VAL A 164 -9.80 23.51 -0.70
C VAL A 164 -10.73 23.98 -1.80
N ASN A 165 -11.83 23.28 -2.03
CA ASN A 165 -12.89 23.63 -2.96
C ASN A 165 -14.24 23.59 -2.26
N PRO A 166 -14.88 24.74 -1.99
CA PRO A 166 -16.19 24.79 -1.33
C PRO A 166 -17.32 24.10 -2.09
N GLU A 167 -17.20 24.01 -3.43
CA GLU A 167 -18.21 23.39 -4.29
C GLU A 167 -18.06 21.86 -4.38
N ASN A 168 -16.85 21.34 -4.08
CA ASN A 168 -16.56 19.91 -4.15
C ASN A 168 -15.80 19.44 -2.90
N PRO A 169 -16.47 18.89 -1.89
CA PRO A 169 -15.82 18.45 -0.66
C PRO A 169 -14.88 17.25 -0.87
N TYR A 170 -14.98 16.56 -2.02
CA TYR A 170 -14.09 15.45 -2.40
C TYR A 170 -12.90 15.92 -3.23
N GLU A 171 -12.65 17.23 -3.34
CA GLU A 171 -11.41 17.75 -3.87
C GLU A 171 -10.47 18.09 -2.71
N VAL A 172 -9.28 17.51 -2.73
CA VAL A 172 -8.27 17.65 -1.67
C VAL A 172 -6.92 18.02 -2.31
N GLU A 173 -6.01 18.54 -1.50
CA GLU A 173 -4.70 18.95 -1.99
C GLU A 173 -3.58 18.30 -1.18
N LEU A 174 -2.65 17.64 -1.87
CA LEU A 174 -1.44 17.10 -1.25
C LEU A 174 -0.39 18.21 -1.15
N ARG A 175 0.04 18.49 0.07
CA ARG A 175 1.03 19.50 0.41
C ARG A 175 2.28 18.85 0.98
N HIS A 176 3.43 19.35 0.56
CA HIS A 176 4.74 18.86 0.95
C HIS A 176 5.61 19.99 1.47
N ASN A 177 6.27 19.76 2.61
CA ASN A 177 7.23 20.66 3.20
C ASN A 177 8.54 19.90 3.46
N VAL A 178 9.60 20.30 2.78
CA VAL A 178 10.94 19.71 2.95
C VAL A 178 11.61 20.09 4.26
N ASN A 179 11.06 21.05 5.02
CA ASN A 179 11.56 21.45 6.34
C ASN A 179 13.06 21.80 6.35
N GLY A 180 13.53 22.47 5.29
CA GLY A 180 14.94 22.85 5.14
C GLY A 180 15.88 21.70 4.80
N ASP A 181 15.37 20.52 4.47
CA ASP A 181 16.22 19.39 4.04
C ASP A 181 16.84 19.67 2.66
N PRO A 182 18.15 19.40 2.45
CA PRO A 182 18.76 19.46 1.13
C PRO A 182 18.07 18.52 0.14
N GLN A 183 17.88 18.99 -1.09
CA GLN A 183 17.20 18.23 -2.14
C GLN A 183 18.21 17.53 -3.04
N ASN A 184 18.83 16.44 -2.58
CA ASN A 184 20.00 15.81 -3.22
C ASN A 184 19.63 14.64 -4.13
N TYR A 185 18.71 13.75 -3.71
CA TYR A 185 18.40 12.52 -4.44
C TYR A 185 16.93 12.14 -4.31
N TRP A 186 16.41 11.53 -5.36
CA TRP A 186 15.05 11.06 -5.41
C TRP A 186 14.85 9.85 -4.50
N ARG A 187 13.81 9.90 -3.68
CA ARG A 187 13.32 8.77 -2.89
C ARG A 187 11.81 8.71 -2.90
N ASP A 188 11.32 7.49 -2.74
CA ASP A 188 9.90 7.22 -2.55
C ASP A 188 9.59 7.00 -1.08
N ALA A 189 8.39 7.38 -0.66
CA ALA A 189 7.85 7.07 0.65
C ALA A 189 6.35 6.77 0.55
N LEU A 190 5.79 6.17 1.60
CA LEU A 190 4.38 5.86 1.72
C LEU A 190 3.73 6.70 2.82
N VAL A 191 2.50 7.11 2.57
CA VAL A 191 1.63 7.77 3.55
C VAL A 191 0.20 7.32 3.33
N ALA A 192 -0.55 7.17 4.40
CA ALA A 192 -1.98 6.91 4.37
C ALA A 192 -2.74 8.02 5.10
N PHE A 193 -3.85 8.46 4.54
CA PHE A 193 -4.73 9.45 5.13
C PHE A 193 -6.08 8.82 5.45
N ASN A 194 -6.49 8.89 6.71
CA ASN A 194 -7.83 8.46 7.13
C ASN A 194 -8.86 9.52 6.70
N LEU A 195 -9.70 9.18 5.74
CA LEU A 195 -10.70 10.07 5.17
C LEU A 195 -12.07 9.99 5.88
N ASN A 196 -12.29 8.96 6.72
CA ASN A 196 -13.60 8.64 7.28
C ASN A 196 -14.25 9.78 8.09
N GLU A 197 -13.44 10.59 8.78
CA GLU A 197 -13.93 11.72 9.58
C GLU A 197 -13.65 13.07 8.91
N ALA A 198 -12.92 13.07 7.79
CA ALA A 198 -12.42 14.28 7.15
C ALA A 198 -13.22 14.68 5.91
N LEU A 199 -13.89 13.72 5.29
CA LEU A 199 -14.76 13.93 4.13
C LEU A 199 -16.20 13.53 4.45
N PRO A 200 -17.19 14.09 3.74
CA PRO A 200 -18.59 13.69 3.90
C PRO A 200 -18.80 12.20 3.62
N ASP A 201 -19.76 11.61 4.33
CA ASP A 201 -20.20 10.24 4.05
C ASP A 201 -20.82 10.16 2.65
N THR A 202 -20.32 9.24 1.84
CA THR A 202 -20.81 8.99 0.47
C THR A 202 -22.14 8.22 0.44
N LYS A 203 -22.62 7.75 1.61
CA LYS A 203 -23.84 6.94 1.76
C LYS A 203 -23.85 5.69 0.87
N GLY A 204 -22.69 5.04 0.77
CA GLY A 204 -22.48 3.84 -0.02
C GLY A 204 -22.41 4.07 -1.54
N LYS A 205 -22.33 5.32 -1.99
CA LYS A 205 -22.11 5.65 -3.40
C LYS A 205 -20.62 5.85 -3.67
N THR A 206 -20.18 5.43 -4.84
CA THR A 206 -18.85 5.77 -5.33
C THR A 206 -18.85 7.19 -5.87
N VAL A 207 -17.93 8.01 -5.39
CA VAL A 207 -17.70 9.38 -5.86
C VAL A 207 -16.28 9.52 -6.38
N LYS A 208 -15.99 10.60 -7.12
CA LYS A 208 -14.62 10.91 -7.55
C LYS A 208 -13.92 11.74 -6.49
N LEU A 209 -12.89 11.16 -5.87
CA LEU A 209 -11.95 11.87 -5.02
C LEU A 209 -10.85 12.47 -5.89
N THR A 210 -10.82 13.78 -6.00
CA THR A 210 -9.82 14.51 -6.79
C THR A 210 -8.69 14.96 -5.88
N ILE A 211 -7.45 14.59 -6.22
CA ILE A 211 -6.26 15.05 -5.52
C ILE A 211 -5.49 16.01 -6.41
N ARG A 212 -5.22 17.20 -5.91
CA ARG A 212 -4.33 18.18 -6.54
C ARG A 212 -3.00 18.22 -5.80
N TRP A 213 -1.91 18.48 -6.52
CA TRP A 213 -0.60 18.69 -5.92
C TRP A 213 0.33 19.48 -6.84
N ARG A 214 1.38 20.04 -6.25
CA ARG A 214 2.47 20.67 -6.98
C ARG A 214 3.53 19.62 -7.30
N SER A 215 3.67 19.28 -8.59
CA SER A 215 4.69 18.36 -9.08
C SER A 215 5.94 19.10 -9.56
N SER A 216 6.98 18.35 -9.93
CA SER A 216 8.17 18.86 -10.62
C SER A 216 7.84 19.53 -11.98
N GLN A 217 6.68 19.23 -12.57
CA GLN A 217 6.22 19.75 -13.85
C GLN A 217 5.04 20.74 -13.72
N GLY A 218 4.82 21.30 -12.53
CA GLY A 218 3.70 22.18 -12.25
C GLY A 218 2.56 21.48 -11.50
N TYR A 219 1.39 22.13 -11.45
CA TYR A 219 0.24 21.56 -10.78
C TYR A 219 -0.36 20.40 -11.58
N LYS A 220 -0.63 19.31 -10.88
CA LYS A 220 -1.28 18.10 -11.40
C LYS A 220 -2.52 17.76 -10.60
N LYS A 221 -3.37 16.92 -11.17
CA LYS A 221 -4.50 16.31 -10.49
C LYS A 221 -4.68 14.86 -10.92
N VAL A 222 -5.26 14.06 -10.04
CA VAL A 222 -5.66 12.67 -10.30
C VAL A 222 -6.98 12.41 -9.60
N GLU A 223 -7.77 11.50 -10.13
CA GLU A 223 -9.04 11.08 -9.55
C GLU A 223 -8.97 9.60 -9.14
N PHE A 224 -9.56 9.30 -7.99
CA PHE A 224 -9.78 7.96 -7.49
C PHE A 224 -11.28 7.72 -7.33
N ASP A 225 -11.71 6.49 -7.56
CA ASP A 225 -13.02 6.06 -7.09
C ASP A 225 -12.95 5.92 -5.57
N TYR A 226 -13.86 6.58 -4.87
CA TYR A 226 -13.91 6.62 -3.42
C TYR A 226 -15.31 6.33 -2.93
N CYS A 227 -15.40 5.43 -1.96
CA CYS A 227 -16.59 5.21 -1.15
C CYS A 227 -16.17 5.32 0.32
N SER A 228 -16.89 6.12 1.10
CA SER A 228 -16.64 6.15 2.54
C SER A 228 -16.88 4.77 3.12
N ARG A 229 -16.12 4.42 4.15
CA ARG A 229 -16.31 3.15 4.85
C ARG A 229 -17.78 3.03 5.26
N LYS A 230 -18.41 1.91 4.94
CA LYS A 230 -19.73 1.59 5.47
C LYS A 230 -19.60 1.57 6.99
N SER A 231 -20.36 2.44 7.69
CA SER A 231 -20.49 2.29 9.12
C SER A 231 -20.97 0.85 9.34
N ILE A 232 -20.20 0.08 10.08
CA ILE A 232 -20.67 -1.20 10.57
C ILE A 232 -21.81 -0.82 11.54
N THR A 233 -23.00 -0.68 10.98
CA THR A 233 -24.19 -0.59 11.82
C THR A 233 -24.19 -1.91 12.57
N SER A 234 -24.11 -1.83 13.87
CA SER A 234 -24.07 -2.90 14.85
C SER A 234 -25.22 -3.93 14.77
N THR A 235 -25.95 -3.94 13.67
CA THR A 235 -27.12 -4.79 13.42
C THR A 235 -26.74 -6.27 13.40
N ARG A 236 -25.60 -6.65 12.85
CA ARG A 236 -25.14 -8.05 12.88
C ARG A 236 -24.63 -8.52 14.25
N MET A 237 -24.10 -7.61 15.08
CA MET A 237 -23.73 -7.97 16.45
C MET A 237 -24.93 -8.09 17.37
N LEU A 238 -25.99 -7.32 17.13
CA LEU A 238 -27.23 -7.39 17.93
C LEU A 238 -28.09 -8.63 17.57
N GLU A 239 -28.09 -9.08 16.33
CA GLU A 239 -28.79 -10.32 15.93
C GLU A 239 -28.15 -11.56 16.59
N GLY A 240 -26.81 -11.63 16.70
CA GLY A 240 -26.14 -12.72 17.41
C GLY A 240 -26.35 -12.72 18.93
N TYR A 241 -26.63 -11.57 19.55
CA TYR A 241 -26.96 -11.48 20.99
C TYR A 241 -28.44 -11.73 21.29
N SER A 242 -29.36 -11.46 20.35
CA SER A 242 -30.77 -11.73 20.56
C SER A 242 -31.12 -13.23 20.49
N GLU A 243 -30.44 -14.01 19.64
CA GLU A 243 -30.65 -15.46 19.57
C GLU A 243 -30.06 -16.22 20.78
N ALA A 244 -28.98 -15.70 21.40
CA ALA A 244 -28.40 -16.29 22.60
C ALA A 244 -29.23 -16.03 23.87
N GLY A 245 -30.07 -14.99 23.88
CA GLY A 245 -30.89 -14.61 25.04
C GLY A 245 -32.21 -15.37 25.16
N GLU A 246 -32.69 -16.06 24.11
CA GLU A 246 -33.94 -16.82 24.13
C GLU A 246 -33.80 -18.30 24.55
N SER A 247 -32.57 -18.81 24.71
CA SER A 247 -32.32 -20.20 25.09
C SER A 247 -32.11 -20.46 26.60
N ILE A 248 -32.33 -19.45 27.44
CA ILE A 248 -32.31 -19.61 28.91
C ILE A 248 -33.69 -19.29 29.46
N ARG A 249 -34.51 -20.31 29.56
CA ARG A 249 -35.68 -20.39 30.44
C ARG A 249 -35.62 -21.65 31.28
#